data_98efab133a683fdc0b64100588dda0fb
#
_entry.id   98efab133a683fdc0b64100588dda0fb
#
_cell.length_a   1.000
_cell.length_b   1.000
_cell.length_c   1.000
_cell.angle_alpha   90.00
_cell.angle_beta   90.00
_cell.angle_gamma   90.00
#
_symmetry.space_group_name_H-M   'P 1'
#
loop_
_entity.id
_entity.type
_entity.pdbx_description
1 polymer ?
#
loop_
_entity_poly.entity_id
_entity_poly.type
_entity_poly.pdbx_seq_one_letter_code
_entity_poly.pdbx_strand_id
1 'polypeptide(L)'
;MNINKKALLVVAHGSRKKISNIEIHQLANNIALKSSVFQIVEACFLEIAYPSIPQGIENCIQRNAKDILVMPYFLAAGKHVMEDIPEIITKEVLKYPDIPIKLSSYFGSSPVVVDIVKTLAENDT
;
A
#
# COMPACT_ATOMS: atom_id res chain seq x y z
N MET A 1 22.23 -17.26 4.62
CA MET A 1 21.32 -17.50 3.51
C MET A 1 20.57 -16.22 3.19
N ASN A 2 20.69 -15.74 1.96
CA ASN A 2 20.00 -14.51 1.55
C ASN A 2 18.57 -14.84 1.16
N ILE A 3 17.64 -14.41 1.98
CA ILE A 3 16.22 -14.52 1.66
C ILE A 3 15.80 -13.20 1.01
N ASN A 4 15.35 -13.27 -0.25
CA ASN A 4 14.80 -12.12 -0.94
C ASN A 4 13.45 -11.79 -0.31
N LYS A 5 13.38 -10.67 0.39
CA LYS A 5 12.15 -10.23 1.04
C LYS A 5 11.29 -9.46 0.05
N LYS A 6 10.01 -9.79 0.03
CA LYS A 6 9.00 -9.05 -0.72
C LYS A 6 8.27 -8.11 0.22
N ALA A 7 8.09 -6.89 -0.22
CA ALA A 7 7.37 -5.87 0.54
C ALA A 7 6.07 -5.50 -0.14
N LEU A 8 5.06 -5.27 0.68
CA LEU A 8 3.80 -4.64 0.28
C LEU A 8 3.73 -3.28 0.94
N LEU A 9 3.57 -2.25 0.14
CA LEU A 9 3.40 -0.89 0.61
C LEU A 9 1.96 -0.46 0.37
N VAL A 10 1.19 -0.33 1.43
CA VAL A 10 -0.21 0.09 1.36
C VAL A 10 -0.25 1.62 1.40
N VAL A 11 -0.80 2.24 0.36
CA VAL A 11 -0.87 3.69 0.23
C VAL A 11 -2.29 4.15 0.49
N ALA A 12 -2.48 4.98 1.51
CA ALA A 12 -3.75 5.66 1.78
C ALA A 12 -3.60 7.17 1.49
N HIS A 13 -4.71 7.89 1.50
CA HIS A 13 -4.68 9.32 1.22
C HIS A 13 -3.91 10.10 2.28
N GLY A 14 -4.14 9.79 3.53
CA GLY A 14 -3.67 10.57 4.67
C GLY A 14 -4.79 11.44 5.23
N SER A 15 -4.82 11.59 6.55
CA SER A 15 -5.84 12.33 7.25
C SER A 15 -5.23 13.19 8.34
N ARG A 16 -5.86 14.32 8.63
CA ARG A 16 -5.53 15.14 9.80
C ARG A 16 -5.96 14.45 11.10
N LYS A 17 -6.89 13.51 11.01
CA LYS A 17 -7.31 12.71 12.16
C LYS A 17 -6.32 11.57 12.34
N LYS A 18 -5.57 11.61 13.43
CA LYS A 18 -4.55 10.60 13.72
C LYS A 18 -5.11 9.18 13.78
N ILE A 19 -6.32 9.02 14.30
CA ILE A 19 -6.94 7.71 14.42
C ILE A 19 -7.16 7.05 13.05
N SER A 20 -7.49 7.85 12.03
CA SER A 20 -7.66 7.33 10.67
C SER A 20 -6.34 6.79 10.11
N ASN A 21 -5.24 7.48 10.38
CA ASN A 21 -3.92 7.03 9.95
C ASN A 21 -3.47 5.78 10.70
N ILE A 22 -3.78 5.71 12.00
CA ILE A 22 -3.49 4.53 12.82
C ILE A 22 -4.20 3.30 12.28
N GLU A 23 -5.44 3.43 11.80
CA GLU A 23 -6.17 2.31 11.19
C GLU A 23 -5.43 1.73 10.00
N ILE A 24 -4.79 2.58 9.19
CA ILE A 24 -4.02 2.11 8.03
C ILE A 24 -2.77 1.35 8.48
N HIS A 25 -2.08 1.84 9.51
CA HIS A 25 -0.93 1.12 10.09
C HIS A 25 -1.37 -0.23 10.66
N GLN A 26 -2.51 -0.29 11.33
CA GLN A 26 -3.07 -1.53 11.85
C GLN A 26 -3.43 -2.50 10.73
N LEU A 27 -4.00 -1.99 9.64
CA LEU A 27 -4.28 -2.81 8.46
C LEU A 27 -3.00 -3.45 7.92
N ALA A 28 -1.94 -2.67 7.77
CA ALA A 28 -0.66 -3.19 7.31
C ALA A 28 -0.12 -4.28 8.25
N ASN A 29 -0.17 -4.05 9.56
CA ASN A 29 0.27 -5.01 10.55
C ASN A 29 -0.54 -6.32 10.48
N ASN A 30 -1.85 -6.21 10.31
CA ASN A 30 -2.73 -7.38 10.21
C ASN A 30 -2.48 -8.17 8.93
N ILE A 31 -2.18 -7.49 7.83
CA ILE A 31 -1.80 -8.16 6.57
C ILE A 31 -0.48 -8.91 6.77
N ALA A 32 0.50 -8.28 7.43
CA ALA A 32 1.78 -8.92 7.70
C ALA A 32 1.64 -10.22 8.49
N LEU A 33 0.72 -10.26 9.45
CA LEU A 33 0.47 -11.45 10.26
C LEU A 33 -0.15 -12.60 9.45
N LYS A 34 -0.90 -12.29 8.40
CA LYS A 34 -1.63 -13.29 7.61
C LYS A 34 -0.93 -13.68 6.32
N SER A 35 -0.10 -12.81 5.76
CA SER A 35 0.52 -13.07 4.46
C SER A 35 1.71 -14.03 4.59
N SER A 36 1.75 -15.03 3.71
CA SER A 36 2.91 -15.90 3.55
C SER A 36 3.84 -15.41 2.43
N VAL A 37 3.42 -14.41 1.67
CA VAL A 37 4.15 -13.89 0.51
C VAL A 37 4.97 -12.65 0.85
N PHE A 38 4.40 -11.74 1.65
CA PHE A 38 5.04 -10.48 2.00
C PHE A 38 5.63 -10.55 3.40
N GLN A 39 6.95 -10.51 3.50
CA GLN A 39 7.68 -10.48 4.76
C GLN A 39 7.67 -9.09 5.38
N ILE A 40 7.48 -8.06 4.56
CA ILE A 40 7.44 -6.66 4.96
C ILE A 40 6.12 -6.09 4.48
N VAL A 41 5.34 -5.50 5.38
CA VAL A 41 4.13 -4.75 5.03
C VAL A 41 4.18 -3.42 5.76
N GLU A 42 4.20 -2.34 5.00
CA GLU A 42 4.28 -0.99 5.52
C GLU A 42 3.10 -0.17 5.01
N ALA A 43 2.68 0.81 5.80
CA ALA A 43 1.70 1.80 5.38
C ALA A 43 2.42 3.11 5.04
N CYS A 44 1.89 3.83 4.06
CA CYS A 44 2.33 5.19 3.77
C CYS A 44 1.15 6.01 3.27
N PHE A 45 1.37 7.30 3.09
CA PHE A 45 0.30 8.24 2.79
C PHE A 45 0.69 9.15 1.64
N LEU A 46 -0.30 9.46 0.81
CA LEU A 46 -0.11 10.35 -0.33
C LEU A 46 0.26 11.76 0.13
N GLU A 47 -0.42 12.24 1.16
CA GLU A 47 -0.18 13.57 1.73
C GLU A 47 -0.64 13.62 3.20
N ILE A 48 -0.36 14.71 3.88
CA ILE A 48 -0.84 15.08 5.23
C ILE A 48 -0.18 14.25 6.34
N ALA A 49 -0.04 12.94 6.19
CA ALA A 49 0.48 12.04 7.22
C ALA A 49 1.83 11.45 6.82
N TYR A 50 2.57 10.97 7.81
CA TYR A 50 3.87 10.32 7.64
C TYR A 50 3.72 8.81 7.88
N PRO A 51 4.46 7.96 7.16
CA PRO A 51 5.43 8.31 6.11
C PRO A 51 4.78 8.63 4.77
N SER A 52 5.47 9.43 3.96
CA SER A 52 5.10 9.66 2.57
C SER A 52 5.38 8.40 1.74
N ILE A 53 4.96 8.41 0.48
CA ILE A 53 5.25 7.28 -0.43
C ILE A 53 6.76 7.08 -0.59
N PRO A 54 7.58 8.12 -0.89
CA PRO A 54 9.03 7.93 -0.96
C PRO A 54 9.63 7.41 0.33
N GLN A 55 9.19 7.90 1.48
CA GLN A 55 9.66 7.42 2.79
C GLN A 55 9.26 5.97 3.04
N GLY A 56 8.04 5.60 2.66
CA GLY A 56 7.57 4.22 2.77
C GLY A 56 8.41 3.25 1.95
N ILE A 57 8.77 3.65 0.74
CA ILE A 57 9.65 2.85 -0.12
C ILE A 57 11.03 2.72 0.52
N GLU A 58 11.60 3.83 0.99
CA GLU A 58 12.89 3.80 1.68
C GLU A 58 12.86 2.89 2.91
N ASN A 59 11.79 2.97 3.71
CA ASN A 59 11.63 2.11 4.88
C ASN A 59 11.64 0.62 4.51
N CYS A 60 10.96 0.25 3.41
CA CYS A 60 10.97 -1.11 2.91
C CYS A 60 12.39 -1.56 2.51
N ILE A 61 13.11 -0.69 1.82
CA ILE A 61 14.48 -0.98 1.35
C ILE A 61 15.42 -1.14 2.55
N GLN A 62 15.30 -0.30 3.57
CA GLN A 62 16.10 -0.43 4.79
C GLN A 62 15.82 -1.72 5.55
N ARG A 63 14.64 -2.30 5.36
CA ARG A 63 14.30 -3.62 5.90
C ARG A 63 14.69 -4.77 4.98
N ASN A 64 15.50 -4.49 3.98
CA ASN A 64 16.04 -5.45 3.01
C ASN A 64 15.00 -5.97 2.00
N ALA A 65 14.01 -5.17 1.67
CA ALA A 65 13.10 -5.50 0.58
C ALA A 65 13.86 -5.55 -0.74
N LYS A 66 13.64 -6.60 -1.51
CA LYS A 66 14.24 -6.78 -2.84
C LYS A 66 13.20 -6.67 -3.94
N ASP A 67 11.93 -6.55 -3.59
CA ASP A 67 10.81 -6.46 -4.50
C ASP A 67 9.68 -5.76 -3.73
N ILE A 68 9.11 -4.70 -4.31
CA ILE A 68 8.10 -3.89 -3.65
C ILE A 68 6.86 -3.79 -4.53
N LEU A 69 5.71 -4.18 -3.98
CA LEU A 69 4.42 -3.96 -4.59
C LEU A 69 3.73 -2.82 -3.86
N VAL A 70 3.36 -1.78 -4.59
CA VAL A 70 2.64 -0.62 -4.06
C VAL A 70 1.16 -0.78 -4.36
N MET A 71 0.35 -0.83 -3.30
CA MET A 71 -1.09 -1.02 -3.40
C MET A 71 -1.82 0.26 -3.00
N PRO A 72 -2.47 0.95 -3.95
CA PRO A 72 -3.31 2.10 -3.61
C PRO A 72 -4.59 1.66 -2.91
N TYR A 73 -4.73 2.00 -1.65
CA TYR A 73 -5.88 1.65 -0.83
C TYR A 73 -6.95 2.73 -0.95
N PHE A 74 -7.64 2.73 -2.10
CA PHE A 74 -8.66 3.70 -2.48
C PHE A 74 -9.87 2.96 -3.02
N LEU A 75 -11.06 3.42 -2.66
CA LEU A 75 -12.29 2.76 -3.11
C LEU A 75 -12.62 3.09 -4.57
N ALA A 76 -12.29 4.29 -5.02
CA ALA A 76 -12.61 4.73 -6.38
C ALA A 76 -11.39 5.34 -7.07
N ALA A 77 -11.38 5.25 -8.39
CA ALA A 77 -10.37 5.90 -9.20
C ALA A 77 -10.64 7.41 -9.25
N GLY A 78 -9.66 8.20 -8.83
CA GLY A 78 -9.70 9.64 -8.92
C GLY A 78 -8.36 10.13 -9.43
N LYS A 79 -8.14 11.44 -9.40
CA LYS A 79 -6.90 12.05 -9.85
C LYS A 79 -5.68 11.46 -9.13
N HIS A 80 -5.80 11.25 -7.80
CA HIS A 80 -4.69 10.72 -7.00
C HIS A 80 -4.27 9.33 -7.45
N VAL A 81 -5.26 8.45 -7.73
CA VAL A 81 -4.99 7.08 -8.17
C VAL A 81 -4.47 7.04 -9.60
N MET A 82 -5.08 7.86 -10.48
CA MET A 82 -4.80 7.80 -11.92
C MET A 82 -3.56 8.59 -12.33
N GLU A 83 -3.19 9.62 -11.59
CA GLU A 83 -2.11 10.53 -11.97
C GLU A 83 -1.03 10.66 -10.91
N ASP A 84 -1.40 11.04 -9.68
CA ASP A 84 -0.43 11.44 -8.65
C ASP A 84 0.44 10.27 -8.19
N ILE A 85 -0.18 9.14 -7.86
CA ILE A 85 0.56 7.96 -7.37
C ILE A 85 1.46 7.38 -8.47
N PRO A 86 0.97 7.15 -9.71
CA PRO A 86 1.85 6.67 -10.78
C PRO A 86 3.04 7.58 -11.04
N GLU A 87 2.85 8.91 -10.98
CA GLU A 87 3.93 9.88 -11.17
C GLU A 87 5.01 9.75 -10.09
N ILE A 88 4.58 9.63 -8.83
CA ILE A 88 5.53 9.44 -7.70
C ILE A 88 6.30 8.13 -7.89
N ILE A 89 5.61 7.05 -8.22
CA ILE A 89 6.25 5.73 -8.39
C ILE A 89 7.26 5.76 -9.54
N THR A 90 6.94 6.43 -10.65
CA THR A 90 7.87 6.56 -11.78
C THR A 90 9.20 7.18 -11.33
N LYS A 91 9.13 8.21 -10.48
CA LYS A 91 10.34 8.86 -9.94
C LYS A 91 11.11 7.93 -9.01
N GLU A 92 10.41 7.16 -8.18
CA GLU A 92 11.06 6.25 -7.24
C GLU A 92 11.74 5.07 -7.95
N VAL A 93 11.13 4.56 -9.02
CA VAL A 93 11.76 3.51 -9.85
C VAL A 93 13.11 3.95 -10.36
N LEU A 94 13.26 5.22 -10.75
CA LEU A 94 14.53 5.76 -11.25
C LEU A 94 15.60 5.84 -10.16
N LYS A 95 15.20 6.03 -8.89
CA LYS A 95 16.15 6.08 -7.76
C LYS A 95 16.71 4.71 -7.40
N TYR A 96 15.94 3.65 -7.63
CA TYR A 96 16.30 2.29 -7.20
C TYR A 96 16.24 1.31 -8.38
N PRO A 97 17.17 1.45 -9.33
CA PRO A 97 17.10 0.66 -10.58
C PRO A 97 17.24 -0.85 -10.37
N ASP A 98 17.80 -1.28 -9.25
CA ASP A 98 18.02 -2.70 -8.97
C ASP A 98 16.89 -3.34 -8.17
N ILE A 99 15.90 -2.56 -7.75
CA ILE A 99 14.77 -3.04 -6.96
C ILE A 99 13.48 -2.87 -7.75
N PRO A 100 12.81 -3.97 -8.13
CA PRO A 100 11.51 -3.85 -8.78
C PRO A 100 10.50 -3.17 -7.86
N ILE A 101 9.90 -2.10 -8.34
CA ILE A 101 8.83 -1.38 -7.65
C ILE A 101 7.64 -1.35 -8.61
N LYS A 102 6.59 -2.09 -8.27
CA LYS A 102 5.41 -2.22 -9.11
C LYS A 102 4.21 -1.57 -8.44
N LEU A 103 3.37 -0.95 -9.25
CA LEU A 103 2.11 -0.39 -8.80
C LEU A 103 0.99 -1.38 -9.14
N SER A 104 0.25 -1.83 -8.13
CA SER A 104 -0.90 -2.69 -8.36
C SER A 104 -2.12 -1.87 -8.75
N SER A 105 -3.20 -2.56 -9.18
CA SER A 105 -4.50 -1.93 -9.32
C SER A 105 -4.98 -1.44 -7.94
N TYR A 106 -5.74 -0.34 -7.91
CA TYR A 106 -6.24 0.18 -6.64
C TYR A 106 -7.28 -0.78 -6.04
N PHE A 107 -7.38 -0.75 -4.70
CA PHE A 107 -8.22 -1.66 -3.94
C PHE A 107 -9.65 -1.77 -4.48
N GLY A 108 -10.31 -0.64 -4.75
CA GLY A 108 -11.70 -0.60 -5.20
C GLY A 108 -11.94 -1.21 -6.58
N SER A 109 -10.88 -1.45 -7.36
CA SER A 109 -11.00 -2.08 -8.69
C SER A 109 -11.16 -3.61 -8.62
N SER A 110 -10.91 -4.22 -7.46
CA SER A 110 -10.94 -5.67 -7.31
C SER A 110 -12.37 -6.22 -7.31
N PRO A 111 -12.64 -7.30 -8.06
CA PRO A 111 -13.94 -7.99 -7.96
C PRO A 111 -14.26 -8.49 -6.55
N VAL A 112 -13.24 -8.73 -5.73
CA VAL A 112 -13.41 -9.18 -4.33
C VAL A 112 -14.17 -8.12 -3.51
N VAL A 113 -14.07 -6.84 -3.86
CA VAL A 113 -14.81 -5.77 -3.17
C VAL A 113 -16.32 -5.98 -3.27
N VAL A 114 -16.80 -6.46 -4.41
CA VAL A 114 -18.22 -6.78 -4.60
C VAL A 114 -18.66 -7.83 -3.58
N ASP A 115 -17.87 -8.87 -3.41
CA ASP A 115 -18.16 -9.96 -2.46
C ASP A 115 -18.13 -9.44 -1.02
N ILE A 116 -17.18 -8.58 -0.69
CA ILE A 116 -17.07 -7.99 0.66
C ILE A 116 -18.31 -7.15 0.95
N VAL A 117 -18.66 -6.25 0.05
CA VAL A 117 -19.84 -5.37 0.21
C VAL A 117 -21.11 -6.18 0.38
N LYS A 118 -21.29 -7.18 -0.49
CA LYS A 118 -22.45 -8.07 -0.44
C LYS A 118 -22.54 -8.79 0.91
N THR A 119 -21.43 -9.37 1.37
CA THR A 119 -21.41 -10.12 2.63
C THR A 119 -21.73 -9.21 3.82
N LEU A 120 -21.10 -8.03 3.90
CA LEU A 120 -21.35 -7.09 4.98
C LEU A 120 -22.79 -6.59 4.99
N ALA A 121 -23.32 -6.26 3.82
CA ALA A 121 -24.70 -5.78 3.68
C ALA A 121 -25.71 -6.84 4.07
N GLU A 122 -25.50 -8.10 3.62
CA GLU A 122 -26.41 -9.22 3.93
C GLU A 122 -26.40 -9.56 5.42
N ASN A 123 -25.27 -9.40 6.10
CA ASN A 123 -25.19 -9.67 7.53
C ASN A 123 -25.99 -8.68 8.38
N ASP A 124 -26.30 -7.52 7.84
CA ASP A 124 -27.06 -6.47 8.55
C ASP A 124 -28.56 -6.51 8.26
N THR A 125 -29.04 -7.47 7.49
CA THR A 125 -30.50 -7.59 7.17
C THR A 125 -31.25 -8.54 8.09
#